data_57ded84150f6e2fb199b72caa4f5cbe5
#
_entry.id   57ded84150f6e2fb199b72caa4f5cbe5
#
_cell.length_a   1.000
_cell.length_b   1.000
_cell.length_c   1.000
_cell.angle_alpha   90.00
_cell.angle_beta   90.00
_cell.angle_gamma   90.00
#
_symmetry.space_group_name_H-M   'P 1'
#
loop_
_entity.id
_entity.type
_entity.pdbx_description
1 polymer ?
#
loop_
_entity_poly.entity_id
_entity_poly.type
_entity_poly.pdbx_seq_one_letter_code
_entity_poly.pdbx_strand_id
1 'polypeptide(L)'
;MAPRVGILPEEERLAIFRGAKQLGLNPYEFGAFLSLESGPNMDPNIVGGAGGRHKGMIQFGQNEQQLYGITGPQTRAGQMPKVLQYFQDRGYKPGMGIGRAYATVLGGNPNVSLTSRDAFGTSVQSALPRFKKGGDLYANAQRVLGDIPGELSTVAAQPPVTPPPPVSSVLAPILGTNLGRSEQKKNLSQLFIQEALNSVLPALGTIPTLFGTIR
;
A
#
# COMPACT_ATOMS: atom_id res chain seq x y z
N MET A 1 -26.29 21.10 7.55
CA MET A 1 -26.19 20.56 6.19
C MET A 1 -26.06 19.06 6.29
N ALA A 2 -26.87 18.26 5.58
CA ALA A 2 -26.75 16.81 5.63
C ALA A 2 -25.37 16.38 5.04
N PRO A 3 -24.73 15.34 5.60
CA PRO A 3 -23.47 14.84 5.06
C PRO A 3 -23.66 14.29 3.64
N ARG A 4 -22.69 14.56 2.78
CA ARG A 4 -22.70 14.03 1.40
C ARG A 4 -22.36 12.55 1.43
N VAL A 5 -23.25 11.74 0.91
CA VAL A 5 -23.02 10.29 0.75
C VAL A 5 -22.22 10.10 -0.55
N GLY A 6 -21.08 9.40 -0.48
CA GLY A 6 -20.29 9.04 -1.66
C GLY A 6 -20.99 7.97 -2.51
N ILE A 7 -20.51 7.83 -3.74
CA ILE A 7 -21.05 6.85 -4.70
C ILE A 7 -20.65 5.41 -4.35
N LEU A 8 -19.43 5.22 -3.78
CA LEU A 8 -18.97 3.90 -3.39
C LEU A 8 -19.69 3.37 -2.15
N PRO A 9 -19.82 2.05 -2.00
CA PRO A 9 -20.29 1.43 -0.77
C PRO A 9 -19.52 1.94 0.45
N GLU A 10 -20.20 2.05 1.60
CA GLU A 10 -19.62 2.64 2.81
C GLU A 10 -18.34 1.94 3.25
N GLU A 11 -18.33 0.60 3.27
CA GLU A 11 -17.16 -0.21 3.64
C GLU A 11 -15.94 0.14 2.78
N GLU A 12 -16.14 0.29 1.47
CA GLU A 12 -15.05 0.62 0.53
C GLU A 12 -14.53 2.05 0.72
N ARG A 13 -15.44 3.01 0.98
CA ARG A 13 -15.06 4.39 1.31
C ARG A 13 -14.25 4.45 2.60
N LEU A 14 -14.71 3.74 3.63
CA LEU A 14 -14.03 3.66 4.92
C LEU A 14 -12.65 3.03 4.80
N ALA A 15 -12.48 2.01 3.97
CA ALA A 15 -11.17 1.41 3.70
C ALA A 15 -10.20 2.43 3.08
N ILE A 16 -10.65 3.25 2.12
CA ILE A 16 -9.82 4.30 1.51
C ILE A 16 -9.47 5.38 2.53
N PHE A 17 -10.43 5.84 3.33
CA PHE A 17 -10.19 6.85 4.37
C PHE A 17 -9.19 6.37 5.43
N ARG A 18 -9.34 5.13 5.90
CA ARG A 18 -8.42 4.51 6.86
C ARG A 18 -7.03 4.32 6.26
N GLY A 19 -6.96 3.90 5.00
CA GLY A 19 -5.69 3.78 4.27
C GLY A 19 -4.97 5.12 4.15
N ALA A 20 -5.67 6.17 3.77
CA ALA A 20 -5.13 7.52 3.73
C ALA A 20 -4.58 7.97 5.10
N LYS A 21 -5.35 7.73 6.17
CA LYS A 21 -4.94 8.05 7.54
C LYS A 21 -3.66 7.32 7.94
N GLN A 22 -3.55 6.02 7.65
CA GLN A 22 -2.35 5.23 7.93
C GLN A 22 -1.11 5.72 7.16
N LEU A 23 -1.31 6.21 5.93
CA LEU A 23 -0.24 6.81 5.13
C LEU A 23 0.06 8.27 5.52
N GLY A 24 -0.71 8.86 6.45
CA GLY A 24 -0.59 10.28 6.81
C GLY A 24 -0.94 11.22 5.67
N LEU A 25 -1.90 10.84 4.83
CA LEU A 25 -2.35 11.58 3.66
C LEU A 25 -3.73 12.21 3.88
N ASN A 26 -3.99 13.33 3.18
CA ASN A 26 -5.36 13.83 3.05
C ASN A 26 -6.19 12.78 2.27
N PRO A 27 -7.37 12.37 2.77
CA PRO A 27 -8.17 11.32 2.14
C PRO A 27 -8.59 11.62 0.70
N TYR A 28 -8.90 12.87 0.39
CA TYR A 28 -9.27 13.24 -0.98
C TYR A 28 -8.07 13.35 -1.92
N GLU A 29 -6.89 13.75 -1.41
CA GLU A 29 -5.65 13.69 -2.20
C GLU A 29 -5.27 12.24 -2.52
N PHE A 30 -5.43 11.34 -1.56
CA PHE A 30 -5.22 9.92 -1.78
C PHE A 30 -6.23 9.33 -2.76
N GLY A 31 -7.53 9.64 -2.61
CA GLY A 31 -8.56 9.26 -3.56
C GLY A 31 -8.33 9.81 -4.96
N ALA A 32 -7.84 11.05 -5.08
CA ALA A 32 -7.47 11.66 -6.36
C ALA A 32 -6.32 10.90 -7.04
N PHE A 33 -5.31 10.52 -6.28
CA PHE A 33 -4.22 9.68 -6.77
C PHE A 33 -4.73 8.29 -7.21
N LEU A 34 -5.54 7.61 -6.42
CA LEU A 34 -6.16 6.34 -6.81
C LEU A 34 -7.02 6.48 -8.07
N SER A 35 -7.71 7.62 -8.24
CA SER A 35 -8.49 7.90 -9.46
C SER A 35 -7.62 8.09 -10.70
N LEU A 36 -6.39 8.59 -10.55
CA LEU A 36 -5.45 8.68 -11.65
C LEU A 36 -5.02 7.28 -12.12
N GLU A 37 -4.70 6.41 -11.18
CA GLU A 37 -4.19 5.06 -11.44
C GLU A 37 -5.28 4.10 -11.95
N SER A 38 -6.48 4.17 -11.40
CA SER A 38 -7.51 3.14 -11.59
C SER A 38 -8.88 3.69 -12.03
N GLY A 39 -8.87 4.88 -12.59
CA GLY A 39 -10.08 5.52 -13.12
C GLY A 39 -10.96 6.18 -12.06
N PRO A 40 -12.02 6.88 -12.48
CA PRO A 40 -12.78 7.78 -11.61
C PRO A 40 -13.44 7.10 -10.42
N ASN A 41 -13.70 5.80 -10.50
CA ASN A 41 -14.27 5.01 -9.40
C ASN A 41 -13.21 4.24 -8.60
N MET A 42 -11.93 4.45 -8.86
CA MET A 42 -10.83 3.75 -8.15
C MET A 42 -11.00 2.22 -8.24
N ASP A 43 -11.20 1.70 -9.46
CA ASP A 43 -11.56 0.30 -9.69
C ASP A 43 -10.40 -0.65 -9.32
N PRO A 44 -10.61 -1.56 -8.35
CA PRO A 44 -9.57 -2.51 -7.93
C PRO A 44 -9.31 -3.62 -8.97
N ASN A 45 -10.13 -3.70 -10.01
CA ASN A 45 -10.04 -4.74 -11.04
C ASN A 45 -9.59 -4.19 -12.41
N ILE A 46 -9.38 -2.87 -12.51
CA ILE A 46 -8.95 -2.29 -13.77
C ILE A 46 -7.61 -2.90 -14.21
N VAL A 47 -7.54 -3.22 -15.47
CA VAL A 47 -6.32 -3.71 -16.13
C VAL A 47 -5.81 -2.60 -17.03
N GLY A 48 -4.55 -2.23 -16.86
CA GLY A 48 -3.92 -1.13 -17.58
C GLY A 48 -2.45 -1.38 -17.90
N GLY A 49 -1.76 -0.30 -18.25
CA GLY A 49 -0.37 -0.34 -18.68
C GLY A 49 -0.16 -0.95 -20.08
N ALA A 50 1.07 -0.90 -20.58
CA ALA A 50 1.43 -1.47 -21.88
C ALA A 50 1.17 -2.99 -21.89
N GLY A 51 0.24 -3.42 -22.75
CA GLY A 51 -0.11 -4.85 -22.89
C GLY A 51 -0.95 -5.42 -21.73
N GLY A 52 -1.66 -4.58 -20.95
CA GLY A 52 -2.57 -5.05 -19.91
C GLY A 52 -1.86 -5.74 -18.73
N ARG A 53 -0.62 -5.38 -18.45
CA ARG A 53 0.21 -6.06 -17.43
C ARG A 53 0.11 -5.47 -16.03
N HIS A 54 -0.63 -4.37 -15.87
CA HIS A 54 -0.85 -3.72 -14.59
C HIS A 54 -2.29 -3.92 -14.14
N LYS A 55 -2.53 -4.05 -12.84
CA LYS A 55 -3.88 -4.30 -12.30
C LYS A 55 -4.09 -3.60 -10.97
N GLY A 56 -5.33 -3.13 -10.76
CA GLY A 56 -5.80 -2.67 -9.46
C GLY A 56 -5.58 -1.20 -9.16
N MET A 57 -5.88 -0.82 -7.90
CA MET A 57 -6.00 0.59 -7.49
C MET A 57 -4.73 1.43 -7.66
N ILE A 58 -3.55 0.81 -7.63
CA ILE A 58 -2.26 1.49 -7.85
C ILE A 58 -1.49 0.88 -9.03
N GLN A 59 -2.18 0.16 -9.91
CA GLN A 59 -1.60 -0.46 -11.10
C GLN A 59 -0.40 -1.35 -10.77
N PHE A 60 -0.60 -2.35 -9.91
CA PHE A 60 0.42 -3.34 -9.56
C PHE A 60 0.94 -4.05 -10.81
N GLY A 61 2.26 -4.04 -11.02
CA GLY A 61 2.92 -4.82 -12.07
C GLY A 61 2.81 -6.33 -11.83
N GLN A 62 3.17 -7.15 -12.81
CA GLN A 62 3.00 -8.62 -12.73
C GLN A 62 3.68 -9.25 -11.51
N ASN A 63 4.88 -8.80 -11.15
CA ASN A 63 5.59 -9.31 -9.97
C ASN A 63 4.89 -8.90 -8.67
N GLU A 64 4.41 -7.67 -8.61
CA GLU A 64 3.65 -7.18 -7.46
C GLU A 64 2.29 -7.88 -7.34
N GLN A 65 1.62 -8.17 -8.46
CA GLN A 65 0.37 -8.94 -8.43
C GLN A 65 0.55 -10.31 -7.78
N GLN A 66 1.65 -10.99 -8.08
CA GLN A 66 2.00 -12.26 -7.45
C GLN A 66 2.37 -12.07 -5.97
N LEU A 67 3.25 -11.11 -5.68
CA LEU A 67 3.76 -10.86 -4.33
C LEU A 67 2.65 -10.48 -3.35
N TYR A 68 1.73 -9.60 -3.76
CA TYR A 68 0.64 -9.09 -2.91
C TYR A 68 -0.69 -9.83 -3.11
N GLY A 69 -0.71 -10.90 -3.93
CA GLY A 69 -1.92 -11.69 -4.16
C GLY A 69 -3.04 -10.87 -4.83
N ILE A 70 -2.72 -10.06 -5.85
CA ILE A 70 -3.69 -9.33 -6.68
C ILE A 70 -4.20 -10.26 -7.79
N THR A 71 -4.77 -11.38 -7.40
CA THR A 71 -5.31 -12.40 -8.31
C THR A 71 -6.83 -12.41 -8.23
N GLY A 72 -7.49 -12.67 -9.36
CA GLY A 72 -8.95 -12.72 -9.42
C GLY A 72 -9.64 -11.36 -9.13
N PRO A 73 -10.97 -11.37 -8.96
CA PRO A 73 -11.73 -10.19 -8.58
C PRO A 73 -11.37 -9.69 -7.18
N GLN A 74 -11.27 -8.37 -7.02
CA GLN A 74 -10.92 -7.71 -5.76
C GLN A 74 -11.99 -6.67 -5.42
N THR A 75 -12.16 -6.38 -4.13
CA THR A 75 -12.84 -5.16 -3.65
C THR A 75 -11.78 -4.11 -3.26
N ARG A 76 -12.17 -2.84 -3.18
CA ARG A 76 -11.26 -1.76 -2.70
C ARG A 76 -10.84 -2.02 -1.25
N ALA A 77 -11.79 -2.47 -0.41
CA ALA A 77 -11.51 -2.83 0.97
C ALA A 77 -10.52 -4.00 1.08
N GLY A 78 -10.67 -5.04 0.24
CA GLY A 78 -9.77 -6.19 0.20
C GLY A 78 -8.39 -5.87 -0.38
N GLN A 79 -8.29 -4.86 -1.28
CA GLN A 79 -7.02 -4.48 -1.88
C GLN A 79 -6.25 -3.44 -1.04
N MET A 80 -6.93 -2.66 -0.19
CA MET A 80 -6.29 -1.60 0.61
C MET A 80 -5.14 -2.09 1.51
N PRO A 81 -5.24 -3.19 2.26
CA PRO A 81 -4.10 -3.72 3.03
C PRO A 81 -2.87 -4.00 2.16
N LYS A 82 -3.07 -4.47 0.93
CA LYS A 82 -2.01 -4.76 -0.04
C LYS A 82 -1.36 -3.49 -0.58
N VAL A 83 -2.15 -2.44 -0.77
CA VAL A 83 -1.67 -1.10 -1.11
C VAL A 83 -0.78 -0.56 0.01
N LEU A 84 -1.21 -0.67 1.26
CA LEU A 84 -0.44 -0.22 2.42
C LEU A 84 0.88 -0.99 2.55
N GLN A 85 0.85 -2.31 2.37
CA GLN A 85 2.04 -3.15 2.38
C GLN A 85 3.02 -2.74 1.26
N TYR A 86 2.52 -2.49 0.04
CA TYR A 86 3.35 -1.99 -1.07
C TYR A 86 4.10 -0.71 -0.70
N PHE A 87 3.41 0.27 -0.10
CA PHE A 87 4.03 1.53 0.32
C PHE A 87 5.11 1.30 1.38
N GLN A 88 4.84 0.45 2.36
CA GLN A 88 5.79 0.09 3.41
C GLN A 88 7.04 -0.58 2.83
N ASP A 89 6.87 -1.59 1.96
CA ASP A 89 7.98 -2.34 1.35
C ASP A 89 8.85 -1.48 0.44
N ARG A 90 8.27 -0.41 -0.14
CA ARG A 90 8.96 0.58 -0.97
C ARG A 90 9.60 1.71 -0.18
N GLY A 91 9.49 1.70 1.15
CA GLY A 91 10.14 2.67 2.04
C GLY A 91 9.39 3.99 2.17
N TYR A 92 8.11 4.06 1.77
CA TYR A 92 7.27 5.20 2.07
C TYR A 92 6.98 5.26 3.58
N LYS A 93 7.11 6.43 4.16
CA LYS A 93 6.79 6.67 5.58
C LYS A 93 5.57 7.58 5.70
N PRO A 94 4.67 7.33 6.67
CA PRO A 94 3.53 8.20 6.91
C PRO A 94 3.93 9.67 7.04
N GLY A 95 3.18 10.55 6.39
CA GLY A 95 3.44 11.98 6.40
C GLY A 95 4.41 12.50 5.33
N MET A 96 4.98 11.65 4.49
CA MET A 96 5.82 12.10 3.36
C MET A 96 5.03 12.91 2.31
N GLY A 97 3.69 12.87 2.36
CA GLY A 97 2.80 13.61 1.48
C GLY A 97 2.54 12.95 0.14
N ILE A 98 1.46 13.41 -0.54
CA ILE A 98 0.92 12.78 -1.75
C ILE A 98 1.93 12.73 -2.90
N GLY A 99 2.81 13.72 -3.02
CA GLY A 99 3.84 13.71 -4.06
C GLY A 99 4.82 12.54 -3.92
N ARG A 100 5.22 12.22 -2.68
CA ARG A 100 6.10 11.08 -2.41
C ARG A 100 5.36 9.76 -2.52
N ALA A 101 4.07 9.73 -2.16
CA ALA A 101 3.23 8.55 -2.40
C ALA A 101 3.14 8.24 -3.90
N TYR A 102 2.85 9.23 -4.74
CA TYR A 102 2.81 9.01 -6.19
C TYR A 102 4.19 8.66 -6.76
N ALA A 103 5.28 9.29 -6.29
CA ALA A 103 6.64 8.93 -6.67
C ALA A 103 6.96 7.46 -6.36
N THR A 104 6.44 6.93 -5.24
CA THR A 104 6.61 5.52 -4.85
C THR A 104 5.99 4.58 -5.88
N VAL A 105 4.82 4.90 -6.40
CA VAL A 105 4.14 4.08 -7.41
C VAL A 105 4.80 4.25 -8.78
N LEU A 106 5.04 5.48 -9.21
CA LEU A 106 5.60 5.79 -10.52
C LEU A 106 7.04 5.26 -10.69
N GLY A 107 7.86 5.31 -9.67
CA GLY A 107 9.29 4.98 -9.76
C GLY A 107 9.79 3.92 -8.78
N GLY A 108 8.89 3.26 -8.04
CA GLY A 108 9.21 2.15 -7.14
C GLY A 108 9.83 2.57 -5.80
N ASN A 109 10.02 3.84 -5.52
CA ASN A 109 10.46 4.34 -4.21
C ASN A 109 10.11 5.83 -4.02
N PRO A 110 9.95 6.33 -2.76
CA PRO A 110 9.53 7.70 -2.50
C PRO A 110 10.57 8.76 -2.85
N ASN A 111 11.83 8.39 -3.10
CA ASN A 111 12.93 9.32 -3.36
C ASN A 111 13.18 9.56 -4.84
N VAL A 112 12.38 8.96 -5.72
CA VAL A 112 12.44 9.25 -7.16
C VAL A 112 12.21 10.74 -7.41
N SER A 113 12.90 11.29 -8.42
CA SER A 113 12.72 12.69 -8.80
C SER A 113 11.26 12.97 -9.17
N LEU A 114 10.71 14.05 -8.63
CA LEU A 114 9.33 14.45 -8.93
C LEU A 114 9.15 14.89 -10.41
N THR A 115 10.24 15.11 -11.14
CA THR A 115 10.23 15.42 -12.58
C THR A 115 10.39 14.20 -13.47
N SER A 116 10.71 13.02 -12.89
CA SER A 116 10.74 11.75 -13.63
C SER A 116 9.38 11.48 -14.27
N ARG A 117 9.40 11.01 -15.52
CA ARG A 117 8.19 10.77 -16.30
C ARG A 117 7.96 9.28 -16.48
N ASP A 118 6.69 8.88 -16.51
CA ASP A 118 6.26 7.56 -16.94
C ASP A 118 6.35 7.43 -18.48
N ALA A 119 5.97 6.26 -18.99
CA ALA A 119 5.95 5.98 -20.43
C ALA A 119 4.96 6.87 -21.24
N PHE A 120 4.01 7.51 -20.56
CA PHE A 120 3.01 8.42 -21.15
C PHE A 120 3.39 9.89 -20.99
N GLY A 121 4.56 10.17 -20.42
CA GLY A 121 5.05 11.53 -20.22
C GLY A 121 4.52 12.23 -18.96
N THR A 122 3.75 11.54 -18.11
CA THR A 122 3.26 12.07 -16.83
C THR A 122 4.38 12.06 -15.79
N SER A 123 4.55 13.15 -15.06
CA SER A 123 5.46 13.22 -13.92
C SER A 123 4.68 13.49 -12.63
N VAL A 124 5.31 13.21 -11.49
CA VAL A 124 4.72 13.58 -10.19
C VAL A 124 4.39 15.07 -10.17
N GLN A 125 5.34 15.91 -10.60
CA GLN A 125 5.18 17.36 -10.61
C GLN A 125 3.99 17.83 -11.46
N SER A 126 3.77 17.21 -12.63
CA SER A 126 2.64 17.56 -13.51
C SER A 126 1.29 17.07 -12.98
N ALA A 127 1.27 15.95 -12.24
CA ALA A 127 0.04 15.40 -11.67
C ALA A 127 -0.40 16.06 -10.36
N LEU A 128 0.55 16.58 -9.55
CA LEU A 128 0.29 17.13 -8.22
C LEU A 128 -0.87 18.16 -8.15
N PRO A 129 -0.99 19.15 -9.07
CA PRO A 129 -2.10 20.11 -9.01
C PRO A 129 -3.47 19.44 -9.09
N ARG A 130 -3.58 18.32 -9.80
CA ARG A 130 -4.82 17.56 -9.94
C ARG A 130 -5.25 16.85 -8.65
N PHE A 131 -4.27 16.51 -7.77
CA PHE A 131 -4.52 15.87 -6.48
C PHE A 131 -4.87 16.85 -5.37
N LYS A 132 -4.62 18.14 -5.55
CA LYS A 132 -4.85 19.18 -4.54
C LYS A 132 -6.25 19.77 -4.65
N LYS A 133 -6.71 20.39 -3.56
CA LYS A 133 -7.98 21.11 -3.54
C LYS A 133 -8.07 22.08 -4.72
N GLY A 134 -9.12 21.97 -5.50
CA GLY A 134 -9.32 22.73 -6.76
C GLY A 134 -8.94 21.93 -8.01
N GLY A 135 -8.23 20.81 -7.89
CA GLY A 135 -7.95 19.90 -9.01
C GLY A 135 -9.15 19.03 -9.37
N ASP A 136 -9.17 18.59 -10.62
CA ASP A 136 -10.25 17.75 -11.18
C ASP A 136 -10.37 16.39 -10.49
N LEU A 137 -9.23 15.72 -10.24
CA LEU A 137 -9.20 14.42 -9.56
C LEU A 137 -9.57 14.56 -8.07
N TYR A 138 -9.20 15.67 -7.43
CA TYR A 138 -9.63 15.96 -6.06
C TYR A 138 -11.15 16.12 -5.97
N ALA A 139 -11.74 16.88 -6.88
CA ALA A 139 -13.19 17.05 -6.96
C ALA A 139 -13.90 15.70 -7.23
N ASN A 140 -13.33 14.86 -8.11
CA ASN A 140 -13.82 13.50 -8.32
C ASN A 140 -13.77 12.66 -7.04
N ALA A 141 -12.65 12.68 -6.31
CA ALA A 141 -12.52 11.95 -5.06
C ALA A 141 -13.59 12.39 -4.02
N GLN A 142 -13.84 13.71 -3.90
CA GLN A 142 -14.89 14.20 -3.02
C GLN A 142 -16.28 13.67 -3.41
N ARG A 143 -16.58 13.64 -4.70
CA ARG A 143 -17.86 13.14 -5.22
C ARG A 143 -18.02 11.63 -4.96
N VAL A 144 -16.96 10.86 -5.17
CA VAL A 144 -16.98 9.39 -5.07
C VAL A 144 -16.96 8.90 -3.63
N LEU A 145 -16.16 9.56 -2.79
CA LEU A 145 -15.97 9.16 -1.40
C LEU A 145 -17.02 9.82 -0.46
N GLY A 146 -17.65 10.92 -0.83
CA GLY A 146 -18.52 11.68 0.07
C GLY A 146 -17.75 12.34 1.21
N ASP A 147 -18.47 12.73 2.27
CA ASP A 147 -17.87 13.38 3.43
C ASP A 147 -17.09 12.38 4.30
N ILE A 148 -15.98 12.86 4.84
CA ILE A 148 -15.14 12.07 5.74
C ILE A 148 -15.86 11.90 7.08
N PRO A 149 -16.05 10.69 7.61
CA PRO A 149 -16.60 10.47 8.94
C PRO A 149 -15.81 11.24 10.00
N GLY A 150 -16.49 11.82 11.00
CA GLY A 150 -15.87 12.68 12.01
C GLY A 150 -14.66 12.05 12.71
N GLU A 151 -14.75 10.76 13.04
CA GLU A 151 -13.68 9.96 13.64
C GLU A 151 -12.42 9.80 12.76
N LEU A 152 -12.56 9.96 11.45
CA LEU A 152 -11.48 9.89 10.46
C LEU A 152 -11.05 11.27 9.96
N SER A 153 -11.81 12.31 10.29
CA SER A 153 -11.54 13.69 9.86
C SER A 153 -10.35 14.32 10.60
N THR A 154 -10.06 13.87 11.83
CA THR A 154 -8.89 14.31 12.56
C THR A 154 -7.66 13.55 12.03
N VAL A 155 -7.02 14.08 11.00
CA VAL A 155 -5.59 13.88 10.81
C VAL A 155 -4.93 14.72 11.90
N ALA A 156 -4.96 14.22 13.14
CA ALA A 156 -4.04 14.72 14.15
C ALA A 156 -2.64 14.50 13.55
N ALA A 157 -1.89 15.57 13.41
CA ALA A 157 -0.45 15.45 13.23
C ALA A 157 0.03 14.48 14.31
N GLN A 158 0.31 13.24 13.94
CA GLN A 158 0.95 12.33 14.86
C GLN A 158 2.24 13.04 15.28
N PRO A 159 2.51 13.16 16.59
CA PRO A 159 3.82 13.63 17.01
C PRO A 159 4.86 12.77 16.28
N PRO A 160 5.99 13.33 15.87
CA PRO A 160 7.02 12.59 15.18
C PRO A 160 7.26 11.31 15.98
N VAL A 161 7.00 10.16 15.35
CA VAL A 161 7.26 8.86 15.95
C VAL A 161 8.76 8.89 16.23
N THR A 162 9.13 8.99 17.49
CA THR A 162 10.54 8.81 17.90
C THR A 162 10.95 7.48 17.31
N PRO A 163 11.97 7.43 16.44
CA PRO A 163 12.43 6.17 15.90
C PRO A 163 12.71 5.25 17.08
N PRO A 164 12.33 3.98 17.02
CA PRO A 164 12.72 3.02 18.06
C PRO A 164 14.24 3.15 18.23
N PRO A 165 14.75 3.06 19.47
CA PRO A 165 16.18 3.16 19.71
C PRO A 165 16.89 2.20 18.74
N PRO A 166 18.03 2.60 18.14
CA PRO A 166 18.72 1.73 17.22
C PRO A 166 18.96 0.41 17.93
N VAL A 167 18.50 -0.68 17.35
CA VAL A 167 18.84 -2.06 17.76
C VAL A 167 20.31 -2.30 17.41
N SER A 168 21.16 -1.47 18.03
CA SER A 168 22.60 -1.51 17.87
C SER A 168 23.12 -2.37 19.01
N SER A 169 23.43 -3.60 18.71
CA SER A 169 24.56 -4.33 19.28
C SER A 169 24.51 -5.86 19.25
N VAL A 170 23.49 -6.49 18.66
CA VAL A 170 23.47 -7.98 18.65
C VAL A 170 23.71 -8.60 17.26
N LEU A 171 23.78 -7.80 16.18
CA LEU A 171 23.95 -8.30 14.80
C LEU A 171 25.24 -7.84 14.11
N ALA A 172 26.20 -7.32 14.84
CA ALA A 172 27.45 -6.83 14.27
C ALA A 172 28.45 -7.89 13.73
N PRO A 173 28.39 -9.21 14.04
CA PRO A 173 29.37 -10.16 13.49
C PRO A 173 28.98 -10.80 12.15
N ILE A 174 27.79 -10.61 11.60
CA ILE A 174 27.33 -11.39 10.42
C ILE A 174 27.43 -10.61 9.09
N LEU A 175 27.73 -9.33 9.12
CA LEU A 175 27.75 -8.47 7.92
C LEU A 175 29.15 -8.23 7.31
N GLY A 176 30.08 -9.15 7.52
CA GLY A 176 31.45 -9.06 7.02
C GLY A 176 31.72 -9.73 5.68
N THR A 177 30.74 -10.18 4.93
CA THR A 177 30.95 -10.76 3.60
C THR A 177 30.17 -9.99 2.53
N ASN A 178 30.90 -9.51 1.52
CA ASN A 178 30.40 -8.88 0.29
C ASN A 178 29.52 -9.87 -0.52
N LEU A 179 28.29 -10.11 -0.07
CA LEU A 179 27.29 -10.84 -0.86
C LEU A 179 26.54 -9.89 -1.77
N GLY A 180 26.48 -10.23 -3.05
CA GLY A 180 25.83 -9.40 -4.07
C GLY A 180 24.35 -9.13 -3.77
N ARG A 181 23.85 -7.99 -4.25
CA ARG A 181 22.50 -7.44 -4.01
C ARG A 181 21.34 -8.42 -4.26
N SER A 182 21.56 -9.48 -5.05
CA SER A 182 20.59 -10.55 -5.34
C SER A 182 20.47 -11.58 -4.21
N GLU A 183 21.55 -11.82 -3.48
CA GLU A 183 21.61 -12.78 -2.37
C GLU A 183 20.99 -12.20 -1.09
N GLN A 184 21.15 -10.89 -0.85
CA GLN A 184 20.48 -10.20 0.27
C GLN A 184 18.96 -10.27 0.18
N LYS A 185 18.39 -10.17 -1.03
CA LYS A 185 16.94 -10.33 -1.22
C LYS A 185 16.44 -11.75 -0.95
N LYS A 186 17.21 -12.77 -1.32
CA LYS A 186 16.87 -14.18 -1.03
C LYS A 186 16.90 -14.48 0.46
N ASN A 187 17.88 -13.97 1.20
CA ASN A 187 18.01 -14.21 2.63
C ASN A 187 16.91 -13.51 3.45
N LEU A 188 16.51 -12.30 3.08
CA LEU A 188 15.38 -11.60 3.70
C LEU A 188 14.05 -12.35 3.48
N SER A 189 13.80 -12.84 2.26
CA SER A 189 12.58 -13.61 1.96
C SER A 189 12.54 -14.92 2.76
N GLN A 190 13.65 -15.60 2.97
CA GLN A 190 13.73 -16.83 3.76
C GLN A 190 13.48 -16.56 5.26
N LEU A 191 13.99 -15.44 5.80
CA LEU A 191 13.74 -15.04 7.19
C LEU A 191 12.25 -14.78 7.47
N PHE A 192 11.58 -14.07 6.56
CA PHE A 192 10.15 -13.77 6.70
C PHE A 192 9.28 -15.03 6.60
N ILE A 193 9.64 -15.99 5.75
CA ILE A 193 8.93 -17.28 5.65
C ILE A 193 9.10 -18.07 6.95
N GLN A 194 10.28 -18.07 7.54
CA GLN A 194 10.56 -18.77 8.79
C GLN A 194 9.81 -18.16 9.99
N GLU A 195 9.72 -16.84 10.05
CA GLU A 195 8.95 -16.12 11.08
C GLU A 195 7.45 -16.35 10.96
N ALA A 196 6.93 -16.35 9.73
CA ALA A 196 5.53 -16.67 9.44
C ALA A 196 5.18 -18.13 9.83
N LEU A 197 6.05 -19.08 9.53
CA LEU A 197 5.88 -20.48 9.94
C LEU A 197 5.91 -20.66 11.46
N ASN A 198 6.79 -19.96 12.15
CA ASN A 198 6.88 -20.02 13.61
C ASN A 198 5.69 -19.36 14.33
N SER A 199 4.99 -18.41 13.69
CA SER A 199 3.79 -17.79 14.24
C SER A 199 2.53 -18.64 14.09
N VAL A 200 2.52 -19.61 13.15
CA VAL A 200 1.36 -20.47 12.87
C VAL A 200 1.45 -21.81 13.61
N LEU A 201 2.63 -22.29 13.95
CA LEU A 201 2.84 -23.58 14.62
C LEU A 201 2.20 -23.73 16.01
N PRO A 202 2.02 -22.69 16.86
CA PRO A 202 1.39 -22.86 18.15
C PRO A 202 -0.12 -23.13 18.11
N ALA A 203 -0.76 -22.94 16.95
CA ALA A 203 -2.22 -23.11 16.82
C ALA A 203 -2.65 -24.54 16.43
N LEU A 204 -1.72 -25.42 16.08
CA LEU A 204 -1.99 -26.83 15.78
C LEU A 204 -1.70 -27.66 17.04
N GLY A 205 -2.72 -27.72 17.93
CA GLY A 205 -2.68 -28.57 19.10
C GLY A 205 -2.37 -30.02 18.75
N THR A 206 -1.58 -30.64 19.62
CA THR A 206 -1.19 -32.06 19.63
C THR A 206 -2.29 -32.99 19.15
N ILE A 207 -2.05 -33.68 18.03
CA ILE A 207 -2.87 -34.80 17.56
C ILE A 207 -2.52 -36.02 18.44
N PRO A 208 -3.46 -36.66 19.16
CA PRO A 208 -3.18 -37.86 19.92
C PRO A 208 -2.94 -39.01 18.95
N THR A 209 -1.79 -39.64 19.05
CA THR A 209 -1.43 -40.92 18.38
C THR A 209 -2.32 -42.05 18.91
N LEU A 210 -3.30 -42.44 18.12
CA LEU A 210 -4.06 -43.68 18.32
C LEU A 210 -3.36 -44.81 17.55
N PHE A 211 -2.36 -45.44 18.19
CA PHE A 211 -1.90 -46.77 17.77
C PHE A 211 -2.60 -47.80 18.64
N GLY A 212 -3.66 -48.40 18.12
CA GLY A 212 -4.28 -49.62 18.66
C GLY A 212 -3.45 -50.84 18.23
N THR A 213 -2.96 -51.55 19.21
CA THR A 213 -2.30 -52.87 19.06
C THR A 213 -3.33 -53.92 18.60
N ILE A 214 -3.13 -54.53 17.44
CA ILE A 214 -3.88 -55.70 17.00
C ILE A 214 -3.10 -56.94 17.47
N ARG A 215 -3.76 -57.75 18.27
CA ARG A 215 -3.39 -59.16 18.54
C ARG A 215 -4.13 -60.05 17.57
#